data_4a525724a7ed767ff12d09b330df7f00
#
_entry.id   4a525724a7ed767ff12d09b330df7f00
#
_cell.length_a   1.000
_cell.length_b   1.000
_cell.length_c   1.000
_cell.angle_alpha   90.00
_cell.angle_beta   90.00
_cell.angle_gamma   90.00
#
_symmetry.space_group_name_H-M   'P 1'
#
loop_
_entity.id
_entity.type
_entity.pdbx_description
1 polymer ?
#
loop_
_entity_poly.entity_id
_entity_poly.type
_entity_poly.pdbx_seq_one_letter_code
_entity_poly.pdbx_strand_id
1 'polypeptide(L)'
;MSAARKITIASRKSQLALVQTHWVQGELQKAHPQHEIDVLTMSTQGDNILDVPLAKIGDKGLFTKELEVGMLNGNADLAVHSLKDLPTNLPEGLMLGCVTERENPADALVVHENFKQYQLETLPAGTIVGTSSLRRLAQLRHHFPHLEFKDVRGNLNTRLAKLDAGEFDCLILAYAGLHRLGFSDRIHQEIPAEYSLHAVGQGALGIECRDGDQEILDVIKVLEHRPTALRCYAERSFLRELEGGCQVPIGVNTVIEGDQLTLTGMVASLDGKRLIRDAVSGPADTAEDLGKALAAKLKEQGAGEILAEIFATVRPEA
;
A
#
# COMPACT_ATOMS: atom_id res chain seq x y z
N MET A 1 -8.12 31.69 15.02
CA MET A 1 -8.26 31.42 13.56
C MET A 1 -6.91 31.71 12.94
N SER A 2 -6.28 30.74 12.26
CA SER A 2 -5.04 30.99 11.53
C SER A 2 -5.28 31.99 10.39
N ALA A 3 -4.26 32.79 10.06
CA ALA A 3 -4.35 33.72 8.92
C ALA A 3 -4.58 32.94 7.62
N ALA A 4 -5.27 33.56 6.66
CA ALA A 4 -5.44 33.00 5.33
C ALA A 4 -4.06 32.78 4.67
N ARG A 5 -3.81 31.58 4.16
CA ARG A 5 -2.58 31.25 3.41
C ARG A 5 -2.91 30.39 2.21
N LYS A 6 -2.01 30.36 1.27
CA LYS A 6 -2.01 29.40 0.19
C LYS A 6 -1.31 28.13 0.63
N ILE A 7 -1.96 26.99 0.43
CA ILE A 7 -1.44 25.64 0.72
C ILE A 7 -1.33 24.86 -0.58
N THR A 8 -0.16 24.32 -0.85
CA THR A 8 0.09 23.58 -2.09
C THR A 8 0.26 22.08 -1.78
N ILE A 9 -0.59 21.25 -2.40
CA ILE A 9 -0.55 19.78 -2.29
C ILE A 9 0.23 19.20 -3.47
N ALA A 10 1.35 18.53 -3.20
CA ALA A 10 2.05 17.75 -4.22
C ALA A 10 1.32 16.44 -4.52
N SER A 11 1.19 16.10 -5.79
CA SER A 11 0.54 14.88 -6.27
C SER A 11 1.26 14.30 -7.48
N ARG A 12 1.24 12.96 -7.60
CA ARG A 12 1.60 12.29 -8.86
C ARG A 12 0.52 12.55 -9.92
N LYS A 13 0.90 12.43 -11.19
CA LYS A 13 -0.02 12.64 -12.34
C LYS A 13 -0.97 11.47 -12.61
N SER A 14 -0.78 10.31 -11.97
CA SER A 14 -1.65 9.16 -12.22
C SER A 14 -3.10 9.45 -11.79
N GLN A 15 -4.07 8.91 -12.53
CA GLN A 15 -5.48 9.15 -12.26
C GLN A 15 -5.87 8.82 -10.82
N LEU A 16 -5.38 7.69 -10.28
CA LEU A 16 -5.65 7.30 -8.90
C LEU A 16 -5.08 8.32 -7.89
N ALA A 17 -3.84 8.77 -8.10
CA ALA A 17 -3.22 9.78 -7.24
C ALA A 17 -4.00 11.09 -7.26
N LEU A 18 -4.45 11.53 -8.43
CA LEU A 18 -5.25 12.77 -8.57
C LEU A 18 -6.60 12.65 -7.87
N VAL A 19 -7.31 11.52 -8.02
CA VAL A 19 -8.58 11.28 -7.30
C VAL A 19 -8.37 11.36 -5.78
N GLN A 20 -7.31 10.74 -5.26
CA GLN A 20 -6.97 10.79 -3.84
C GLN A 20 -6.62 12.20 -3.38
N THR A 21 -5.81 12.92 -4.16
CA THR A 21 -5.39 14.29 -3.84
C THR A 21 -6.56 15.27 -3.88
N HIS A 22 -7.43 15.19 -4.87
CA HIS A 22 -8.62 16.04 -4.96
C HIS A 22 -9.64 15.75 -3.85
N TRP A 23 -9.74 14.51 -3.40
CA TRP A 23 -10.54 14.19 -2.22
C TRP A 23 -9.98 14.90 -0.98
N VAL A 24 -8.67 14.79 -0.73
CA VAL A 24 -8.00 15.51 0.39
C VAL A 24 -8.19 17.03 0.26
N GLN A 25 -7.94 17.58 -0.92
CA GLN A 25 -8.15 19.01 -1.21
C GLN A 25 -9.57 19.44 -0.84
N GLY A 26 -10.58 18.68 -1.28
CA GLY A 26 -11.98 18.98 -1.02
C GLY A 26 -12.35 18.95 0.46
N GLU A 27 -11.84 17.97 1.20
CA GLU A 27 -12.09 17.88 2.65
C GLU A 27 -11.38 19.02 3.43
N LEU A 28 -10.14 19.33 3.07
CA LEU A 28 -9.43 20.46 3.67
C LEU A 28 -10.10 21.80 3.33
N GLN A 29 -10.57 22.01 2.10
CA GLN A 29 -11.25 23.24 1.70
C GLN A 29 -12.59 23.43 2.45
N LYS A 30 -13.31 22.33 2.73
CA LYS A 30 -14.54 22.38 3.56
C LYS A 30 -14.23 22.75 5.00
N ALA A 31 -13.17 22.17 5.58
CA ALA A 31 -12.79 22.42 6.97
C ALA A 31 -12.14 23.80 7.17
N HIS A 32 -11.44 24.29 6.17
CA HIS A 32 -10.63 25.51 6.23
C HIS A 32 -10.94 26.44 5.03
N PRO A 33 -12.18 26.98 4.91
CA PRO A 33 -12.59 27.78 3.76
C PRO A 33 -11.79 29.08 3.59
N GLN A 34 -11.06 29.52 4.62
CA GLN A 34 -10.19 30.69 4.60
C GLN A 34 -8.88 30.47 3.83
N HIS A 35 -8.45 29.22 3.63
CA HIS A 35 -7.22 28.91 2.91
C HIS A 35 -7.49 28.70 1.41
N GLU A 36 -6.55 29.08 0.57
CA GLU A 36 -6.50 28.70 -0.84
C GLU A 36 -5.70 27.40 -0.95
N ILE A 37 -6.31 26.34 -1.47
CA ILE A 37 -5.66 25.02 -1.53
C ILE A 37 -5.50 24.59 -2.99
N ASP A 38 -4.25 24.56 -3.46
CA ASP A 38 -3.88 24.20 -4.83
C ASP A 38 -3.22 22.84 -4.92
N VAL A 39 -3.28 22.22 -6.10
CA VAL A 39 -2.63 20.96 -6.41
C VAL A 39 -1.48 21.18 -7.40
N LEU A 40 -0.28 20.77 -7.02
CA LEU A 40 0.91 20.75 -7.87
C LEU A 40 1.19 19.32 -8.34
N THR A 41 1.03 19.04 -9.62
CA THR A 41 1.28 17.71 -10.17
C THR A 41 2.72 17.53 -10.61
N MET A 42 3.31 16.39 -10.22
CA MET A 42 4.68 16.01 -10.54
C MET A 42 4.72 14.63 -11.22
N SER A 43 5.69 14.41 -12.11
CA SER A 43 5.98 13.06 -12.64
C SER A 43 7.08 12.44 -11.81
N THR A 44 6.91 11.18 -11.40
CA THR A 44 7.92 10.45 -10.63
C THR A 44 8.70 9.48 -11.53
N GLN A 45 9.87 9.05 -11.09
CA GLN A 45 10.66 8.04 -11.80
C GLN A 45 9.86 6.75 -11.99
N GLY A 46 9.10 6.33 -10.97
CA GLY A 46 8.27 5.14 -11.04
C GLY A 46 7.14 5.19 -12.06
N ASP A 47 6.64 6.40 -12.39
CA ASP A 47 5.65 6.59 -13.44
C ASP A 47 6.24 6.41 -14.85
N ASN A 48 7.55 6.63 -15.01
CA ASN A 48 8.25 6.60 -16.31
C ASN A 48 8.88 5.23 -16.62
N ILE A 49 9.17 4.38 -15.61
CA ILE A 49 9.84 3.08 -15.78
C ILE A 49 8.77 1.99 -15.87
N LEU A 50 8.43 1.57 -17.08
CA LEU A 50 7.42 0.54 -17.35
C LEU A 50 8.02 -0.82 -17.72
N ASP A 51 9.30 -0.87 -18.14
CA ASP A 51 9.92 -2.04 -18.79
C ASP A 51 10.69 -2.95 -17.81
N VAL A 52 10.94 -2.50 -16.58
CA VAL A 52 11.71 -3.26 -15.58
C VAL A 52 10.80 -3.63 -14.40
N PRO A 53 10.79 -4.89 -13.91
CA PRO A 53 10.04 -5.27 -12.72
C PRO A 53 10.41 -4.40 -11.51
N LEU A 54 9.42 -3.92 -10.73
CA LEU A 54 9.64 -3.09 -9.55
C LEU A 54 10.64 -3.71 -8.56
N ALA A 55 10.59 -5.04 -8.43
CA ALA A 55 11.52 -5.79 -7.58
C ALA A 55 13.01 -5.64 -7.96
N LYS A 56 13.32 -5.24 -9.21
CA LYS A 56 14.69 -5.05 -9.69
C LYS A 56 15.18 -3.60 -9.64
N ILE A 57 14.29 -2.62 -9.46
CA ILE A 57 14.64 -1.19 -9.54
C ILE A 57 15.10 -0.65 -8.16
N GLY A 58 14.76 -1.35 -7.08
CA GLY A 58 14.92 -0.82 -5.72
C GLY A 58 13.69 0.00 -5.30
N ASP A 59 13.46 0.05 -4.00
CA ASP A 59 12.18 0.52 -3.43
C ASP A 59 12.25 1.95 -2.87
N LYS A 60 13.45 2.51 -2.73
CA LYS A 60 13.62 3.78 -2.03
C LYS A 60 13.17 4.96 -2.89
N GLY A 61 11.96 5.46 -2.60
CA GLY A 61 11.48 6.73 -3.12
C GLY A 61 11.08 6.74 -4.60
N LEU A 62 10.85 5.58 -5.25
CA LEU A 62 10.54 5.51 -6.67
C LEU A 62 9.29 6.34 -7.07
N PHE A 63 8.33 6.47 -6.15
CA PHE A 63 7.08 7.18 -6.35
C PHE A 63 6.92 8.42 -5.45
N THR A 64 7.91 8.73 -4.60
CA THR A 64 7.79 9.79 -3.59
C THR A 64 8.87 10.86 -3.69
N LYS A 65 10.07 10.52 -4.19
CA LYS A 65 11.25 11.38 -4.17
C LYS A 65 11.02 12.78 -4.74
N GLU A 66 10.34 12.91 -5.88
CA GLU A 66 10.10 14.21 -6.51
C GLU A 66 9.14 15.07 -5.67
N LEU A 67 8.16 14.44 -5.00
CA LEU A 67 7.23 15.11 -4.10
C LEU A 67 7.97 15.55 -2.83
N GLU A 68 8.78 14.67 -2.25
CA GLU A 68 9.63 14.92 -1.08
C GLU A 68 10.58 16.11 -1.32
N VAL A 69 11.29 16.11 -2.46
CA VAL A 69 12.14 17.24 -2.88
C VAL A 69 11.32 18.52 -3.05
N GLY A 70 10.11 18.43 -3.60
CA GLY A 70 9.20 19.56 -3.75
C GLY A 70 8.82 20.17 -2.40
N MET A 71 8.56 19.36 -1.39
CA MET A 71 8.25 19.82 -0.02
C MET A 71 9.47 20.42 0.69
N LEU A 72 10.63 19.76 0.61
CA LEU A 72 11.88 20.25 1.22
C LEU A 72 12.33 21.59 0.63
N ASN A 73 12.10 21.81 -0.67
CA ASN A 73 12.41 23.07 -1.35
C ASN A 73 11.33 24.16 -1.17
N GLY A 74 10.24 23.89 -0.45
CA GLY A 74 9.15 24.83 -0.23
C GLY A 74 8.22 25.05 -1.44
N ASN A 75 8.28 24.19 -2.46
CA ASN A 75 7.39 24.25 -3.63
C ASN A 75 6.01 23.64 -3.34
N ALA A 76 5.92 22.79 -2.32
CA ALA A 76 4.69 22.23 -1.81
C ALA A 76 4.72 22.21 -0.28
N ASP A 77 3.55 22.20 0.36
CA ASP A 77 3.41 22.16 1.81
C ASP A 77 3.18 20.75 2.31
N LEU A 78 2.48 19.95 1.52
CA LEU A 78 2.17 18.55 1.85
C LEU A 78 2.08 17.70 0.57
N ALA A 79 2.13 16.38 0.74
CA ALA A 79 1.92 15.41 -0.33
C ALA A 79 0.91 14.33 0.08
N VAL A 80 0.12 13.86 -0.87
CA VAL A 80 -0.87 12.79 -0.66
C VAL A 80 -0.38 11.50 -1.31
N HIS A 81 -0.33 10.44 -0.50
CA HIS A 81 0.12 9.11 -0.92
C HIS A 81 -0.92 8.03 -0.64
N SER A 82 -1.04 7.04 -1.52
CA SER A 82 -1.49 5.73 -1.06
C SER A 82 -0.47 5.26 -0.02
N LEU A 83 -0.86 5.06 1.24
CA LEU A 83 0.08 4.87 2.34
C LEU A 83 1.00 3.63 2.14
N LYS A 84 0.53 2.63 1.41
CA LYS A 84 1.31 1.45 1.07
C LYS A 84 2.53 1.73 0.18
N ASP A 85 2.51 2.85 -0.55
CA ASP A 85 3.56 3.26 -1.48
C ASP A 85 4.56 4.22 -0.80
N LEU A 86 4.26 4.69 0.43
CA LEU A 86 5.11 5.57 1.22
C LEU A 86 6.13 4.75 2.04
N PRO A 87 7.44 4.95 1.87
CA PRO A 87 8.47 4.27 2.66
C PRO A 87 8.23 4.37 4.16
N THR A 88 8.61 3.35 4.92
CA THR A 88 8.47 3.36 6.39
C THR A 88 9.46 4.29 7.07
N ASN A 89 10.62 4.54 6.44
CA ASN A 89 11.60 5.55 6.84
C ASN A 89 11.54 6.68 5.82
N LEU A 90 11.19 7.87 6.28
CA LEU A 90 11.11 9.08 5.47
C LEU A 90 12.45 9.82 5.47
N PRO A 91 12.72 10.68 4.47
CA PRO A 91 13.87 11.58 4.48
C PRO A 91 13.85 12.49 5.70
N GLU A 92 15.04 12.89 6.14
CA GLU A 92 15.20 13.91 7.19
C GLU A 92 14.45 15.19 6.81
N GLY A 93 13.72 15.76 7.77
CA GLY A 93 12.91 16.95 7.59
C GLY A 93 11.48 16.69 7.07
N LEU A 94 11.10 15.43 6.84
CA LEU A 94 9.73 15.06 6.47
C LEU A 94 9.13 14.06 7.46
N MET A 95 7.81 14.09 7.60
CA MET A 95 7.07 13.18 8.47
C MET A 95 5.73 12.77 7.85
N LEU A 96 5.21 11.63 8.29
CA LEU A 96 3.82 11.25 8.09
C LEU A 96 2.97 12.04 9.08
N GLY A 97 2.38 13.13 8.62
CA GLY A 97 1.63 14.07 9.46
C GLY A 97 0.19 13.65 9.74
N CYS A 98 -0.41 12.83 8.85
CA CYS A 98 -1.80 12.39 9.00
C CYS A 98 -2.06 11.07 8.28
N VAL A 99 -2.94 10.23 8.85
CA VAL A 99 -3.47 9.01 8.23
C VAL A 99 -4.99 9.11 8.20
N THR A 100 -5.57 9.11 6.99
CA THR A 100 -7.01 9.24 6.81
C THR A 100 -7.76 7.95 7.12
N GLU A 101 -9.08 8.03 7.20
CA GLU A 101 -9.93 6.85 7.29
C GLU A 101 -9.59 5.87 6.16
N ARG A 102 -9.50 4.59 6.53
CA ARG A 102 -9.05 3.51 5.64
C ARG A 102 -10.21 2.99 4.82
N GLU A 103 -10.06 2.97 3.51
CA GLU A 103 -10.90 2.17 2.63
C GLU A 103 -10.58 0.68 2.81
N ASN A 104 -11.47 -0.20 2.38
CA ASN A 104 -11.27 -1.66 2.47
C ASN A 104 -9.86 -2.07 2.04
N PRO A 105 -9.04 -2.63 2.94
CA PRO A 105 -7.65 -2.99 2.67
C PRO A 105 -7.48 -4.29 1.88
N ALA A 106 -8.56 -5.05 1.65
CA ALA A 106 -8.50 -6.34 0.98
C ALA A 106 -7.93 -6.25 -0.44
N ASP A 107 -7.43 -7.38 -0.91
CA ASP A 107 -7.24 -7.61 -2.33
C ASP A 107 -8.56 -8.04 -2.97
N ALA A 108 -8.73 -7.76 -4.25
CA ALA A 108 -9.92 -8.10 -5.02
C ALA A 108 -9.55 -8.96 -6.24
N LEU A 109 -10.35 -10.00 -6.46
CA LEU A 109 -10.35 -10.76 -7.70
C LEU A 109 -11.19 -9.99 -8.73
N VAL A 110 -10.62 -9.74 -9.89
CA VAL A 110 -11.29 -9.20 -11.07
C VAL A 110 -11.16 -10.24 -12.18
N VAL A 111 -12.26 -10.68 -12.77
CA VAL A 111 -12.25 -11.75 -13.75
C VAL A 111 -12.61 -11.24 -15.15
N HIS A 112 -12.07 -11.90 -16.18
CA HIS A 112 -12.57 -11.80 -17.54
C HIS A 112 -13.99 -12.37 -17.61
N GLU A 113 -14.83 -11.91 -18.52
CA GLU A 113 -16.25 -12.30 -18.58
C GLU A 113 -16.49 -13.82 -18.71
N ASN A 114 -15.55 -14.52 -19.35
CA ASN A 114 -15.60 -15.99 -19.49
C ASN A 114 -15.36 -16.75 -18.18
N PHE A 115 -14.98 -16.06 -17.11
CA PHE A 115 -14.64 -16.63 -15.80
C PHE A 115 -15.61 -16.21 -14.68
N LYS A 116 -16.68 -15.48 -15.00
CA LYS A 116 -17.67 -14.96 -14.01
C LYS A 116 -18.36 -16.04 -13.17
N GLN A 117 -18.38 -17.28 -13.63
CA GLN A 117 -18.97 -18.41 -12.92
C GLN A 117 -18.07 -18.99 -11.81
N TYR A 118 -16.80 -18.59 -11.74
CA TYR A 118 -15.83 -19.10 -10.78
C TYR A 118 -15.52 -18.09 -9.69
N GLN A 119 -15.32 -18.56 -8.48
CA GLN A 119 -14.68 -17.85 -7.39
C GLN A 119 -13.19 -18.24 -7.35
N LEU A 120 -12.37 -17.55 -6.56
CA LEU A 120 -10.92 -17.83 -6.47
C LEU A 120 -10.63 -19.30 -6.15
N GLU A 121 -11.43 -19.88 -5.25
CA GLU A 121 -11.32 -21.26 -4.78
C GLU A 121 -11.71 -22.31 -5.84
N THR A 122 -12.47 -21.90 -6.84
CA THR A 122 -13.01 -22.79 -7.88
C THR A 122 -12.43 -22.55 -9.26
N LEU A 123 -11.45 -21.64 -9.38
CA LEU A 123 -10.76 -21.39 -10.64
C LEU A 123 -10.13 -22.68 -11.18
N PRO A 124 -10.31 -23.00 -12.47
CA PRO A 124 -9.74 -24.20 -13.09
C PRO A 124 -8.19 -24.20 -13.03
N ALA A 125 -7.60 -25.39 -13.06
CA ALA A 125 -6.16 -25.54 -13.20
C ALA A 125 -5.67 -24.89 -14.51
N GLY A 126 -4.52 -24.18 -14.43
CA GLY A 126 -3.96 -23.46 -15.57
C GLY A 126 -4.58 -22.09 -15.82
N THR A 127 -5.55 -21.62 -14.97
CA THR A 127 -6.08 -20.25 -15.06
C THR A 127 -4.95 -19.24 -14.91
N ILE A 128 -4.87 -18.28 -15.83
CA ILE A 128 -3.81 -17.25 -15.86
C ILE A 128 -4.21 -16.07 -14.99
N VAL A 129 -3.51 -15.90 -13.88
CA VAL A 129 -3.71 -14.84 -12.88
C VAL A 129 -2.67 -13.75 -13.05
N GLY A 130 -3.10 -12.53 -13.34
CA GLY A 130 -2.22 -11.36 -13.48
C GLY A 130 -1.94 -10.68 -12.15
N THR A 131 -0.69 -10.66 -11.71
CA THR A 131 -0.20 -9.87 -10.58
C THR A 131 1.30 -9.64 -10.65
N SER A 132 1.78 -8.42 -10.35
CA SER A 132 3.20 -8.08 -10.20
C SER A 132 3.62 -8.00 -8.72
N SER A 133 2.69 -8.23 -7.79
CA SER A 133 2.96 -8.15 -6.36
C SER A 133 3.52 -9.45 -5.84
N LEU A 134 4.77 -9.45 -5.39
CA LEU A 134 5.41 -10.63 -4.80
C LEU A 134 4.64 -11.13 -3.56
N ARG A 135 4.06 -10.22 -2.78
CA ARG A 135 3.19 -10.54 -1.65
C ARG A 135 1.97 -11.37 -2.07
N ARG A 136 1.25 -10.93 -3.11
CA ARG A 136 0.09 -11.65 -3.65
C ARG A 136 0.50 -12.97 -4.26
N LEU A 137 1.54 -12.95 -5.09
CA LEU A 137 2.07 -14.11 -5.78
C LEU A 137 2.42 -15.23 -4.80
N ALA A 138 3.19 -14.93 -3.74
CA ALA A 138 3.63 -15.92 -2.79
C ALA A 138 2.46 -16.57 -2.01
N GLN A 139 1.52 -15.76 -1.55
CA GLN A 139 0.33 -16.24 -0.83
C GLN A 139 -0.58 -17.08 -1.72
N LEU A 140 -0.89 -16.59 -2.93
CA LEU A 140 -1.79 -17.30 -3.82
C LEU A 140 -1.15 -18.57 -4.40
N ARG A 141 0.15 -18.61 -4.63
CA ARG A 141 0.86 -19.85 -4.99
C ARG A 141 0.81 -20.89 -3.86
N HIS A 142 0.86 -20.42 -2.61
CA HIS A 142 0.77 -21.30 -1.45
C HIS A 142 -0.60 -21.99 -1.37
N HIS A 143 -1.67 -21.22 -1.54
CA HIS A 143 -3.05 -21.71 -1.41
C HIS A 143 -3.60 -22.36 -2.68
N PHE A 144 -3.17 -21.88 -3.86
CA PHE A 144 -3.70 -22.27 -5.18
C PHE A 144 -2.57 -22.64 -6.14
N PRO A 145 -1.79 -23.71 -5.85
CA PRO A 145 -0.61 -24.09 -6.65
C PRO A 145 -0.96 -24.58 -8.08
N HIS A 146 -2.23 -24.80 -8.38
CA HIS A 146 -2.75 -25.20 -9.69
C HIS A 146 -2.96 -24.02 -10.64
N LEU A 147 -2.88 -22.77 -10.15
CA LEU A 147 -3.04 -21.56 -10.96
C LEU A 147 -1.70 -21.13 -11.59
N GLU A 148 -1.77 -20.51 -12.76
CA GLU A 148 -0.63 -19.91 -13.43
C GLU A 148 -0.58 -18.39 -13.15
N PHE A 149 0.59 -17.89 -12.75
CA PHE A 149 0.77 -16.47 -12.43
C PHE A 149 1.66 -15.79 -13.45
N LYS A 150 1.19 -14.67 -14.00
CA LYS A 150 1.95 -13.83 -14.94
C LYS A 150 2.04 -12.40 -14.45
N ASP A 151 3.17 -11.76 -14.73
CA ASP A 151 3.38 -10.34 -14.41
C ASP A 151 2.44 -9.45 -15.23
N VAL A 152 1.79 -8.47 -14.59
CA VAL A 152 0.94 -7.47 -15.22
C VAL A 152 1.38 -6.07 -14.81
N ARG A 153 1.81 -5.27 -15.80
CA ARG A 153 2.34 -3.91 -15.60
C ARG A 153 1.37 -2.86 -16.12
N GLY A 154 1.56 -1.63 -15.62
CA GLY A 154 0.76 -0.47 -15.96
C GLY A 154 -0.07 0.04 -14.78
N ASN A 155 -0.76 1.15 -14.98
CA ASN A 155 -1.76 1.64 -14.05
C ASN A 155 -3.00 0.74 -14.04
N LEU A 156 -3.97 1.03 -13.18
CA LEU A 156 -5.16 0.21 -13.02
C LEU A 156 -5.96 0.07 -14.33
N ASN A 157 -6.16 1.18 -15.05
CA ASN A 157 -6.88 1.16 -16.34
C ASN A 157 -6.18 0.28 -17.38
N THR A 158 -4.86 0.40 -17.48
CA THR A 158 -4.05 -0.44 -18.40
C THR A 158 -4.19 -1.93 -18.07
N ARG A 159 -4.20 -2.28 -16.78
CA ARG A 159 -4.35 -3.68 -16.35
C ARG A 159 -5.75 -4.22 -16.67
N LEU A 160 -6.79 -3.42 -16.43
CA LEU A 160 -8.16 -3.78 -16.79
C LEU A 160 -8.31 -3.96 -18.31
N ALA A 161 -7.73 -3.07 -19.12
CA ALA A 161 -7.74 -3.20 -20.57
C ALA A 161 -7.06 -4.49 -21.06
N LYS A 162 -5.96 -4.92 -20.42
CA LYS A 162 -5.29 -6.19 -20.73
C LYS A 162 -6.15 -7.40 -20.37
N LEU A 163 -6.87 -7.33 -19.25
CA LEU A 163 -7.84 -8.36 -18.87
C LEU A 163 -8.96 -8.45 -19.90
N ASP A 164 -9.54 -7.31 -20.31
CA ASP A 164 -10.64 -7.23 -21.26
C ASP A 164 -10.20 -7.70 -22.68
N ALA A 165 -8.91 -7.55 -23.00
CA ALA A 165 -8.30 -8.08 -24.22
C ALA A 165 -7.99 -9.60 -24.16
N GLY A 166 -8.25 -10.27 -23.02
CA GLY A 166 -8.01 -11.70 -22.84
C GLY A 166 -6.54 -12.10 -22.66
N GLU A 167 -5.65 -11.15 -22.29
CA GLU A 167 -4.25 -11.48 -21.97
C GLU A 167 -4.14 -12.25 -20.64
N PHE A 168 -5.15 -12.13 -19.78
CA PHE A 168 -5.30 -12.77 -18.48
C PHE A 168 -6.74 -13.27 -18.29
N ASP A 169 -6.91 -14.34 -17.55
CA ASP A 169 -8.23 -14.85 -17.15
C ASP A 169 -8.78 -14.08 -15.94
N CYS A 170 -7.89 -13.66 -15.04
CA CYS A 170 -8.22 -12.80 -13.92
C CYS A 170 -7.02 -11.96 -13.46
N LEU A 171 -7.31 -10.92 -12.66
CA LEU A 171 -6.32 -10.04 -12.03
C LEU A 171 -6.55 -10.00 -10.53
N ILE A 172 -5.46 -9.82 -9.77
CA ILE A 172 -5.54 -9.51 -8.34
C ILE A 172 -5.14 -8.05 -8.15
N LEU A 173 -6.09 -7.25 -7.72
CA LEU A 173 -5.94 -5.80 -7.55
C LEU A 173 -6.28 -5.39 -6.09
N ALA A 174 -5.97 -4.15 -5.70
CA ALA A 174 -6.41 -3.62 -4.41
C ALA A 174 -7.86 -3.13 -4.52
N TYR A 175 -8.73 -3.58 -3.62
CA TYR A 175 -10.12 -3.16 -3.53
C TYR A 175 -10.23 -1.62 -3.55
N ALA A 176 -9.52 -0.95 -2.64
CA ALA A 176 -9.53 0.49 -2.52
C ALA A 176 -9.16 1.24 -3.81
N GLY A 177 -8.27 0.68 -4.64
CA GLY A 177 -7.90 1.29 -5.93
C GLY A 177 -9.04 1.21 -6.94
N LEU A 178 -9.74 0.07 -7.02
CA LEU A 178 -10.91 -0.11 -7.86
C LEU A 178 -12.05 0.81 -7.42
N HIS A 179 -12.35 0.82 -6.13
CA HIS A 179 -13.43 1.63 -5.55
C HIS A 179 -13.22 3.12 -5.84
N ARG A 180 -12.03 3.66 -5.55
CA ARG A 180 -11.70 5.08 -5.74
C ARG A 180 -11.75 5.55 -7.20
N LEU A 181 -11.52 4.65 -8.15
CA LEU A 181 -11.63 4.94 -9.57
C LEU A 181 -13.01 4.65 -10.17
N GLY A 182 -14.00 4.26 -9.34
CA GLY A 182 -15.36 3.97 -9.80
C GLY A 182 -15.52 2.61 -10.49
N PHE A 183 -14.59 1.67 -10.27
CA PHE A 183 -14.63 0.32 -10.83
C PHE A 183 -15.11 -0.73 -9.83
N SER A 184 -15.97 -0.37 -8.87
CA SER A 184 -16.47 -1.32 -7.88
C SER A 184 -17.29 -2.46 -8.50
N ASP A 185 -17.95 -2.21 -9.62
CA ASP A 185 -18.68 -3.19 -10.42
C ASP A 185 -17.78 -4.27 -11.06
N ARG A 186 -16.46 -3.97 -11.17
CA ARG A 186 -15.46 -4.93 -11.66
C ARG A 186 -14.94 -5.86 -10.56
N ILE A 187 -15.24 -5.59 -9.30
CA ILE A 187 -14.85 -6.45 -8.17
C ILE A 187 -15.74 -7.69 -8.20
N HIS A 188 -15.15 -8.82 -8.61
CA HIS A 188 -15.87 -10.09 -8.65
C HIS A 188 -15.94 -10.76 -7.29
N GLN A 189 -14.84 -10.71 -6.53
CA GLN A 189 -14.74 -11.27 -5.19
C GLN A 189 -13.74 -10.45 -4.36
N GLU A 190 -14.10 -10.12 -3.13
CA GLU A 190 -13.14 -9.70 -2.11
C GLU A 190 -12.37 -10.95 -1.65
N ILE A 191 -11.04 -10.89 -1.68
CA ILE A 191 -10.22 -12.03 -1.30
C ILE A 191 -10.10 -12.07 0.22
N PRO A 192 -10.56 -13.15 0.88
CA PRO A 192 -10.44 -13.31 2.31
C PRO A 192 -9.00 -13.21 2.81
N ALA A 193 -8.81 -12.63 4.00
CA ALA A 193 -7.50 -12.52 4.65
C ALA A 193 -6.85 -13.88 4.94
N GLU A 194 -7.62 -14.97 4.90
CA GLU A 194 -7.11 -16.33 4.97
C GLU A 194 -6.15 -16.62 3.81
N TYR A 195 -6.50 -16.20 2.59
CA TYR A 195 -5.72 -16.45 1.37
C TYR A 195 -4.74 -15.32 1.03
N SER A 196 -5.09 -14.07 1.37
CA SER A 196 -4.25 -12.93 1.06
C SER A 196 -4.31 -11.86 2.14
N LEU A 197 -3.30 -11.81 3.00
CA LEU A 197 -3.04 -10.67 3.86
C LEU A 197 -2.64 -9.46 2.99
N HIS A 198 -3.19 -8.29 3.28
CA HIS A 198 -2.98 -7.08 2.49
C HIS A 198 -1.59 -6.46 2.66
N ALA A 199 -1.24 -5.49 1.82
CA ALA A 199 -0.01 -4.73 1.99
C ALA A 199 -0.13 -3.76 3.17
N VAL A 200 1.00 -3.48 3.83
CA VAL A 200 1.10 -2.47 4.89
C VAL A 200 0.53 -1.14 4.41
N GLY A 201 -0.43 -0.59 5.14
CA GLY A 201 -1.11 0.67 4.81
C GLY A 201 -2.05 0.61 3.60
N GLN A 202 -2.32 -0.56 3.00
CA GLN A 202 -3.24 -0.66 1.86
C GLN A 202 -4.63 -0.13 2.23
N GLY A 203 -5.22 0.70 1.38
CA GLY A 203 -6.53 1.34 1.61
C GLY A 203 -6.46 2.70 2.32
N ALA A 204 -5.44 2.97 3.15
CA ALA A 204 -5.26 4.27 3.80
C ALA A 204 -4.55 5.27 2.88
N LEU A 205 -4.83 6.57 3.05
CA LEU A 205 -4.01 7.65 2.54
C LEU A 205 -3.09 8.15 3.66
N GLY A 206 -1.84 8.40 3.31
CA GLY A 206 -0.88 9.09 4.15
C GLY A 206 -0.64 10.50 3.63
N ILE A 207 -0.69 11.47 4.52
CA ILE A 207 -0.37 12.86 4.21
C ILE A 207 1.00 13.15 4.81
N GLU A 208 1.96 13.36 3.92
CA GLU A 208 3.33 13.70 4.26
C GLU A 208 3.50 15.22 4.28
N CYS A 209 4.26 15.74 5.22
CA CYS A 209 4.58 17.16 5.33
C CYS A 209 5.96 17.36 5.93
N ARG A 210 6.43 18.62 6.00
CA ARG A 210 7.67 18.95 6.71
C ARG A 210 7.54 18.68 8.19
N ASP A 211 8.59 18.11 8.77
CA ASP A 211 8.69 17.94 10.21
C ASP A 211 8.72 19.32 10.91
N GLY A 212 7.95 19.45 11.99
CA GLY A 212 7.83 20.71 12.75
C GLY A 212 6.99 21.81 12.09
N ASP A 213 6.39 21.60 10.91
CA ASP A 213 5.44 22.57 10.31
C ASP A 213 4.08 22.52 11.01
N GLN A 214 4.02 23.14 12.20
CA GLN A 214 2.83 23.09 13.05
C GLN A 214 1.58 23.64 12.37
N GLU A 215 1.72 24.64 11.50
CA GLU A 215 0.56 25.21 10.79
C GLU A 215 -0.07 24.19 9.85
N ILE A 216 0.75 23.43 9.11
CA ILE A 216 0.26 22.37 8.23
C ILE A 216 -0.28 21.20 9.04
N LEU A 217 0.38 20.80 10.13
CA LEU A 217 -0.11 19.75 11.03
C LEU A 217 -1.50 20.09 11.59
N ASP A 218 -1.72 21.33 12.00
CA ASP A 218 -3.03 21.79 12.50
C ASP A 218 -4.12 21.75 11.40
N VAL A 219 -3.75 22.06 10.16
CA VAL A 219 -4.67 22.02 9.01
C VAL A 219 -5.07 20.58 8.67
N ILE A 220 -4.09 19.65 8.56
CA ILE A 220 -4.37 18.28 8.13
C ILE A 220 -4.97 17.39 9.24
N LYS A 221 -4.91 17.83 10.51
CA LYS A 221 -5.43 17.10 11.66
C LYS A 221 -6.91 16.73 11.53
N VAL A 222 -7.69 17.53 10.83
CA VAL A 222 -9.13 17.28 10.59
C VAL A 222 -9.37 15.99 9.79
N LEU A 223 -8.37 15.49 9.07
CA LEU A 223 -8.44 14.26 8.27
C LEU A 223 -7.95 13.03 9.04
N GLU A 224 -7.38 13.23 10.24
CA GLU A 224 -6.82 12.14 11.03
C GLU A 224 -7.91 11.17 11.49
N HIS A 225 -7.78 9.90 11.12
CA HIS A 225 -8.62 8.83 11.64
C HIS A 225 -7.81 7.96 12.60
N ARG A 226 -7.90 8.26 13.89
CA ARG A 226 -7.09 7.64 14.94
C ARG A 226 -7.07 6.09 14.89
N PRO A 227 -8.22 5.38 14.73
CA PRO A 227 -8.19 3.92 14.64
C PRO A 227 -7.38 3.41 13.43
N THR A 228 -7.49 4.07 12.27
CA THR A 228 -6.68 3.73 11.09
C THR A 228 -5.20 4.03 11.33
N ALA A 229 -4.88 5.16 11.93
CA ALA A 229 -3.49 5.54 12.21
C ALA A 229 -2.80 4.50 13.08
N LEU A 230 -3.43 4.07 14.18
CA LEU A 230 -2.90 3.03 15.07
C LEU A 230 -2.66 1.70 14.33
N ARG A 231 -3.62 1.27 13.53
CA ARG A 231 -3.46 0.07 12.67
C ARG A 231 -2.25 0.22 11.74
N CYS A 232 -2.16 1.35 11.04
CA CYS A 232 -1.07 1.60 10.10
C CYS A 232 0.29 1.76 10.79
N TYR A 233 0.36 2.32 12.00
CA TYR A 233 1.60 2.42 12.77
C TYR A 233 2.11 1.03 13.17
N ALA A 234 1.24 0.13 13.63
CA ALA A 234 1.59 -1.26 13.92
C ALA A 234 2.13 -1.98 12.67
N GLU A 235 1.41 -1.85 11.55
CA GLU A 235 1.78 -2.46 10.27
C GLU A 235 3.13 -1.92 9.74
N ARG A 236 3.35 -0.59 9.82
CA ARG A 236 4.58 0.05 9.36
C ARG A 236 5.76 -0.27 10.26
N SER A 237 5.56 -0.35 11.57
CA SER A 237 6.59 -0.79 12.52
C SER A 237 7.01 -2.23 12.23
N PHE A 238 6.06 -3.14 12.02
CA PHE A 238 6.34 -4.51 11.62
C PHE A 238 7.17 -4.60 10.33
N LEU A 239 6.79 -3.86 9.29
CA LEU A 239 7.51 -3.83 8.01
C LEU A 239 8.93 -3.27 8.17
N ARG A 240 9.09 -2.22 8.99
CA ARG A 240 10.39 -1.58 9.27
C ARG A 240 11.35 -2.54 9.95
N GLU A 241 10.87 -3.27 10.96
CA GLU A 241 11.69 -4.26 11.70
C GLU A 241 12.12 -5.46 10.83
N LEU A 242 11.35 -5.79 9.81
CA LEU A 242 11.71 -6.83 8.84
C LEU A 242 12.60 -6.30 7.70
N GLU A 243 12.98 -5.01 7.72
CA GLU A 243 13.67 -4.33 6.63
C GLU A 243 12.97 -4.52 5.27
N GLY A 244 11.66 -4.69 5.34
CA GLY A 244 10.82 -5.03 4.21
C GLY A 244 10.51 -3.83 3.31
N GLY A 245 10.09 -4.15 2.11
CA GLY A 245 9.62 -3.20 1.09
C GLY A 245 8.83 -3.96 0.03
N CYS A 246 8.57 -3.33 -1.12
CA CYS A 246 7.82 -3.96 -2.22
C CYS A 246 8.51 -5.20 -2.83
N GLN A 247 9.77 -5.45 -2.45
CA GLN A 247 10.60 -6.54 -2.96
C GLN A 247 10.47 -7.84 -2.16
N VAL A 248 9.73 -7.83 -1.05
CA VAL A 248 9.59 -9.00 -0.17
C VAL A 248 8.13 -9.38 0.00
N PRO A 249 7.81 -10.68 0.04
CA PRO A 249 6.45 -11.16 0.27
C PRO A 249 6.05 -11.03 1.74
N ILE A 250 5.72 -9.81 2.16
CA ILE A 250 5.22 -9.49 3.49
C ILE A 250 3.76 -9.06 3.38
N GLY A 251 2.87 -9.64 4.17
CA GLY A 251 1.47 -9.28 4.28
C GLY A 251 1.06 -9.06 5.71
N VAL A 252 0.02 -8.25 5.90
CA VAL A 252 -0.51 -7.91 7.22
C VAL A 252 -2.03 -7.89 7.22
N ASN A 253 -2.61 -8.03 8.40
CA ASN A 253 -4.00 -7.67 8.70
C ASN A 253 -4.06 -7.11 10.11
N THR A 254 -4.90 -6.11 10.33
CA THR A 254 -5.11 -5.49 11.63
C THR A 254 -6.59 -5.36 11.95
N VAL A 255 -6.95 -5.65 13.18
CA VAL A 255 -8.31 -5.46 13.72
C VAL A 255 -8.19 -4.70 15.03
N ILE A 256 -9.10 -3.75 15.27
CA ILE A 256 -9.26 -3.07 16.57
C ILE A 256 -10.64 -3.44 17.10
N GLU A 257 -10.67 -3.95 18.32
CA GLU A 257 -11.89 -4.24 19.08
C GLU A 257 -11.77 -3.56 20.45
N GLY A 258 -12.55 -2.51 20.67
CA GLY A 258 -12.37 -1.64 21.81
C GLY A 258 -10.97 -1.01 21.84
N ASP A 259 -10.23 -1.24 22.93
CA ASP A 259 -8.85 -0.74 23.11
C ASP A 259 -7.77 -1.75 22.69
N GLN A 260 -8.16 -2.90 22.15
CA GLN A 260 -7.24 -3.95 21.73
C GLN A 260 -7.02 -3.92 20.23
N LEU A 261 -5.74 -3.92 19.82
CA LEU A 261 -5.30 -4.10 18.46
C LEU A 261 -4.72 -5.50 18.29
N THR A 262 -5.23 -6.24 17.32
CA THR A 262 -4.63 -7.50 16.87
C THR A 262 -3.95 -7.26 15.54
N LEU A 263 -2.65 -7.52 15.48
CA LEU A 263 -1.84 -7.49 14.26
C LEU A 263 -1.49 -8.91 13.85
N THR A 264 -1.94 -9.33 12.69
CA THR A 264 -1.50 -10.56 12.01
C THR A 264 -0.50 -10.18 10.93
N GLY A 265 0.61 -10.91 10.86
CA GLY A 265 1.62 -10.72 9.82
C GLY A 265 2.08 -12.04 9.22
N MET A 266 2.61 -11.96 8.00
CA MET A 266 3.24 -13.09 7.36
C MET A 266 4.47 -12.69 6.57
N VAL A 267 5.40 -13.65 6.44
CA VAL A 267 6.54 -13.64 5.51
C VAL A 267 6.51 -14.94 4.72
N ALA A 268 6.69 -14.86 3.41
CA ALA A 268 6.73 -16.04 2.56
C ALA A 268 7.95 -16.07 1.64
N SER A 269 8.34 -17.27 1.16
CA SER A 269 9.30 -17.40 0.06
C SER A 269 8.66 -17.01 -1.27
N LEU A 270 9.46 -16.61 -2.27
CA LEU A 270 8.96 -16.17 -3.58
C LEU A 270 8.19 -17.25 -4.33
N ASP A 271 8.50 -18.50 -4.08
CA ASP A 271 7.81 -19.67 -4.67
C ASP A 271 6.54 -20.08 -3.89
N GLY A 272 6.27 -19.46 -2.73
CA GLY A 272 5.12 -19.75 -1.88
C GLY A 272 5.21 -21.04 -1.08
N LYS A 273 6.32 -21.78 -1.13
CA LYS A 273 6.45 -23.08 -0.43
C LYS A 273 6.62 -22.91 1.07
N ARG A 274 7.33 -21.87 1.50
CA ARG A 274 7.48 -21.51 2.92
C ARG A 274 6.65 -20.27 3.20
N LEU A 275 5.74 -20.36 4.15
CA LEU A 275 4.91 -19.26 4.60
C LEU A 275 4.86 -19.32 6.14
N ILE A 276 5.38 -18.28 6.79
CA ILE A 276 5.35 -18.11 8.23
C ILE A 276 4.34 -17.01 8.53
N ARG A 277 3.36 -17.33 9.37
CA ARG A 277 2.26 -16.44 9.74
C ARG A 277 1.97 -16.57 11.23
N ASP A 278 1.85 -15.43 11.90
CA ASP A 278 1.46 -15.38 13.31
C ASP A 278 0.78 -14.05 13.63
N ALA A 279 0.30 -13.90 14.87
CA ALA A 279 -0.36 -12.70 15.34
C ALA A 279 0.08 -12.32 16.76
N VAL A 280 -0.08 -11.05 17.08
CA VAL A 280 0.05 -10.50 18.42
C VAL A 280 -1.14 -9.58 18.70
N SER A 281 -1.53 -9.48 19.98
CA SER A 281 -2.61 -8.60 20.41
C SER A 281 -2.16 -7.83 21.65
N GLY A 282 -2.62 -6.59 21.77
CA GLY A 282 -2.34 -5.73 22.91
C GLY A 282 -3.04 -4.39 22.81
N PRO A 283 -2.80 -3.47 23.78
CA PRO A 283 -3.37 -2.16 23.77
C PRO A 283 -3.06 -1.40 22.48
N ALA A 284 -4.07 -0.78 21.85
CA ALA A 284 -3.92 -0.12 20.55
C ALA A 284 -2.96 1.09 20.59
N ASP A 285 -2.78 1.72 21.75
CA ASP A 285 -1.83 2.82 21.96
C ASP A 285 -0.36 2.35 21.95
N THR A 286 -0.11 1.04 22.10
CA THR A 286 1.22 0.41 21.93
C THR A 286 1.45 -0.13 20.52
N ALA A 287 0.79 0.40 19.52
CA ALA A 287 0.75 -0.11 18.14
C ALA A 287 2.14 -0.40 17.55
N GLU A 288 3.11 0.50 17.70
CA GLU A 288 4.45 0.29 17.17
C GLU A 288 5.19 -0.85 17.87
N ASP A 289 5.00 -1.01 19.18
CA ASP A 289 5.63 -2.10 19.93
C ASP A 289 5.02 -3.46 19.57
N LEU A 290 3.73 -3.52 19.25
CA LEU A 290 3.09 -4.71 18.68
C LEU A 290 3.72 -5.07 17.33
N GLY A 291 4.01 -4.09 16.48
CA GLY A 291 4.73 -4.31 15.21
C GLY A 291 6.10 -4.94 15.41
N LYS A 292 6.90 -4.39 16.33
CA LYS A 292 8.22 -4.92 16.70
C LYS A 292 8.12 -6.35 17.28
N ALA A 293 7.17 -6.57 18.19
CA ALA A 293 6.97 -7.88 18.83
C ALA A 293 6.61 -8.97 17.80
N LEU A 294 5.72 -8.65 16.85
CA LEU A 294 5.37 -9.59 15.79
C LEU A 294 6.56 -9.89 14.87
N ALA A 295 7.34 -8.87 14.50
CA ALA A 295 8.52 -9.06 13.68
C ALA A 295 9.55 -9.98 14.35
N ALA A 296 9.83 -9.76 15.65
CA ALA A 296 10.71 -10.63 16.43
C ALA A 296 10.20 -12.07 16.45
N LYS A 297 8.91 -12.26 16.75
CA LYS A 297 8.25 -13.57 16.79
C LYS A 297 8.37 -14.33 15.46
N LEU A 298 8.14 -13.67 14.32
CA LEU A 298 8.27 -14.31 13.01
C LEU A 298 9.73 -14.61 12.66
N LYS A 299 10.68 -13.74 13.04
CA LYS A 299 12.12 -14.01 12.87
C LYS A 299 12.56 -15.26 13.61
N GLU A 300 12.11 -15.47 14.85
CA GLU A 300 12.37 -16.70 15.64
C GLU A 300 11.80 -17.96 14.99
N GLN A 301 10.69 -17.82 14.23
CA GLN A 301 10.06 -18.90 13.47
C GLN A 301 10.71 -19.17 12.10
N GLY A 302 11.80 -18.47 11.75
CA GLY A 302 12.54 -18.65 10.50
C GLY A 302 12.26 -17.63 9.41
N ALA A 303 11.45 -16.57 9.65
CA ALA A 303 11.21 -15.51 8.67
C ALA A 303 12.51 -14.78 8.29
N GLY A 304 13.48 -14.67 9.23
CA GLY A 304 14.77 -14.07 8.97
C GLY A 304 15.57 -14.80 7.88
N GLU A 305 15.51 -16.12 7.83
CA GLU A 305 16.17 -16.93 6.81
C GLU A 305 15.54 -16.68 5.42
N ILE A 306 14.20 -16.67 5.34
CA ILE A 306 13.48 -16.38 4.10
C ILE A 306 13.85 -15.01 3.56
N LEU A 307 13.88 -13.99 4.43
CA LEU A 307 14.25 -12.63 4.04
C LEU A 307 15.69 -12.55 3.57
N ALA A 308 16.64 -13.19 4.26
CA ALA A 308 18.06 -13.22 3.89
C ALA A 308 18.26 -13.83 2.48
N GLU A 309 17.58 -14.94 2.18
CA GLU A 309 17.61 -15.57 0.85
C GLU A 309 17.08 -14.64 -0.24
N ILE A 310 15.98 -13.92 0.04
CA ILE A 310 15.40 -12.97 -0.91
C ILE A 310 16.35 -11.79 -1.13
N PHE A 311 16.91 -11.20 -0.08
CA PHE A 311 17.83 -10.08 -0.19
C PHE A 311 19.11 -10.44 -0.94
N ALA A 312 19.65 -11.64 -0.75
CA ALA A 312 20.78 -12.14 -1.51
C ALA A 312 20.48 -12.27 -3.02
N THR A 313 19.22 -12.54 -3.38
CA THR A 313 18.79 -12.65 -4.79
C THR A 313 18.51 -11.29 -5.42
N VAL A 314 17.97 -10.34 -4.64
CA VAL A 314 17.52 -9.02 -5.13
C VAL A 314 18.65 -7.97 -5.06
N ARG A 315 19.56 -8.13 -4.11
CA ARG A 315 20.76 -7.27 -3.93
C ARG A 315 22.01 -8.14 -4.08
N PRO A 316 22.36 -8.62 -5.29
CA PRO A 316 23.67 -9.22 -5.47
C PRO A 316 24.70 -8.15 -5.05
N GLU A 317 25.66 -8.54 -4.21
CA GLU A 317 26.71 -7.68 -3.66
C GLU A 317 27.33 -6.84 -4.78
N ALA A 318 27.43 -5.51 -4.53
CA ALA A 318 28.07 -4.55 -5.40
C ALA A 318 29.61 -4.70 -5.31
#